data_91326eb58dc134dbf2e39293c0cc9b82
#
_entry.id   91326eb58dc134dbf2e39293c0cc9b82
#
_cell.length_a   1.000
_cell.length_b   1.000
_cell.length_c   1.000
_cell.angle_alpha   90.00
_cell.angle_beta   90.00
_cell.angle_gamma   90.00
#
_symmetry.space_group_name_H-M   'P 1'
#
loop_
_entity.id
_entity.type
_entity.pdbx_description
1 polymer ?
#
loop_
_entity_poly.entity_id
_entity_poly.type
_entity_poly.pdbx_seq_one_letter_code
_entity_poly.pdbx_strand_id
1 'polypeptide(L)'
;MAIKVGTSIGMLNPRYFEEVAVAADELGYESLWMPEHLVFPVEMAGSPFAASKDEPAHPPVPPDTPLFDVFSYLAFLAGRTSRIRLGTNVYLMGLRHPFVAARAIQTLDIVSGGRAEIGIGAGWLRSEWEAAGFDPSSRGRRLDEVLQVCKRLWTEESIAHAGEFYQFDAVKFEPKPVQRPHPPIHVGGES
;
A
#
# COMPACT_ATOMS: atom_id res chain seq x y z
N MET A 1 9.28 -27.87 3.40
CA MET A 1 8.86 -26.57 2.91
C MET A 1 9.94 -25.57 3.30
N ALA A 2 10.52 -24.80 2.38
CA ALA A 2 11.52 -23.80 2.74
C ALA A 2 10.83 -22.59 3.40
N ILE A 3 11.45 -22.04 4.45
CA ILE A 3 10.98 -20.82 5.09
C ILE A 3 11.22 -19.64 4.12
N LYS A 4 10.19 -18.83 3.89
CA LYS A 4 10.28 -17.59 3.13
C LYS A 4 10.54 -16.45 4.09
N VAL A 5 11.54 -15.64 3.80
CA VAL A 5 11.94 -14.51 4.64
C VAL A 5 11.76 -13.21 3.85
N GLY A 6 11.03 -12.27 4.43
CA GLY A 6 10.90 -10.91 3.92
C GLY A 6 11.63 -9.91 4.81
N THR A 7 11.88 -8.72 4.29
CA THR A 7 12.44 -7.59 5.05
C THR A 7 11.63 -6.32 4.80
N SER A 8 11.81 -5.31 5.64
CA SER A 8 11.17 -3.99 5.49
C SER A 8 12.22 -2.89 5.50
N ILE A 9 12.00 -1.87 4.67
CA ILE A 9 12.84 -0.67 4.63
C ILE A 9 12.27 0.51 5.43
N GLY A 10 11.10 0.33 6.07
CA GLY A 10 10.35 1.41 6.68
C GLY A 10 11.02 2.19 7.79
N MET A 11 11.96 1.58 8.51
CA MET A 11 12.67 2.22 9.63
C MET A 11 14.12 2.59 9.27
N LEU A 12 14.48 2.48 7.99
CA LEU A 12 15.81 2.79 7.52
C LEU A 12 15.91 4.24 7.06
N ASN A 13 17.13 4.78 7.05
CA ASN A 13 17.40 6.04 6.38
C ASN A 13 17.20 5.83 4.84
N PRO A 14 16.42 6.69 4.16
CA PRO A 14 16.09 6.51 2.74
C PRO A 14 17.30 6.38 1.81
N ARG A 15 18.44 6.93 2.17
CA ARG A 15 19.70 6.80 1.40
C ARG A 15 20.15 5.36 1.20
N TYR A 16 19.68 4.43 2.05
CA TYR A 16 20.05 3.01 1.99
C TYR A 16 18.98 2.13 1.34
N PHE A 17 17.83 2.67 0.95
CA PHE A 17 16.72 1.86 0.43
C PHE A 17 17.10 1.04 -0.80
N GLU A 18 17.81 1.64 -1.76
CA GLU A 18 18.28 0.95 -2.95
C GLU A 18 19.33 -0.13 -2.61
N GLU A 19 20.34 0.23 -1.81
CA GLU A 19 21.40 -0.70 -1.40
C GLU A 19 20.83 -1.93 -0.67
N VAL A 20 19.90 -1.72 0.27
CA VAL A 20 19.25 -2.81 1.01
C VAL A 20 18.37 -3.65 0.10
N ALA A 21 17.66 -3.05 -0.86
CA ALA A 21 16.81 -3.80 -1.80
C ALA A 21 17.66 -4.71 -2.71
N VAL A 22 18.77 -4.20 -3.23
CA VAL A 22 19.71 -4.96 -4.07
C VAL A 22 20.34 -6.10 -3.26
N ALA A 23 20.85 -5.80 -2.06
CA ALA A 23 21.45 -6.82 -1.19
C ALA A 23 20.43 -7.90 -0.80
N ALA A 24 19.18 -7.55 -0.49
CA ALA A 24 18.13 -8.51 -0.18
C ALA A 24 17.79 -9.40 -1.39
N ASP A 25 17.76 -8.84 -2.60
CA ASP A 25 17.56 -9.61 -3.85
C ASP A 25 18.70 -10.61 -4.07
N GLU A 26 19.97 -10.17 -3.89
CA GLU A 26 21.16 -11.00 -4.06
C GLU A 26 21.24 -12.12 -3.01
N LEU A 27 20.87 -11.85 -1.76
CA LEU A 27 20.83 -12.80 -0.65
C LEU A 27 19.64 -13.77 -0.72
N GLY A 28 18.70 -13.57 -1.65
CA GLY A 28 17.57 -14.47 -1.85
C GLY A 28 16.42 -14.27 -0.88
N TYR A 29 16.24 -13.06 -0.33
CA TYR A 29 15.01 -12.73 0.38
C TYR A 29 13.81 -12.86 -0.55
N GLU A 30 12.68 -13.36 -0.01
CA GLU A 30 11.44 -13.53 -0.78
C GLU A 30 10.80 -12.19 -1.13
N SER A 31 10.77 -11.24 -0.18
CA SER A 31 10.05 -9.99 -0.33
C SER A 31 10.67 -8.82 0.43
N LEU A 32 10.48 -7.63 -0.12
CA LEU A 32 10.83 -6.35 0.48
C LEU A 32 9.55 -5.53 0.65
N TRP A 33 9.36 -4.94 1.83
CA TRP A 33 8.15 -4.22 2.21
C TRP A 33 8.45 -2.75 2.51
N MET A 34 7.65 -1.85 1.93
CA MET A 34 7.75 -0.41 2.14
C MET A 34 6.47 0.10 2.80
N PRO A 35 6.55 0.80 3.96
CA PRO A 35 5.39 1.44 4.57
C PRO A 35 4.97 2.67 3.78
N GLU A 36 3.74 3.13 4.06
CA GLU A 36 3.18 4.28 3.38
C GLU A 36 2.36 5.13 4.35
N HIS A 37 2.51 6.43 4.20
CA HIS A 37 1.61 7.47 4.65
C HIS A 37 1.48 8.52 3.54
N LEU A 38 0.33 9.17 3.47
CA LEU A 38 0.11 10.25 2.52
C LEU A 38 0.75 11.55 3.01
N VAL A 39 0.52 11.85 4.29
CA VAL A 39 1.10 13.00 5.01
C VAL A 39 1.22 12.67 6.50
N PHE A 40 2.16 13.32 7.18
CA PHE A 40 2.16 13.39 8.63
C PHE A 40 1.69 14.76 9.09
N PRO A 41 0.56 14.85 9.81
CA PRO A 41 0.19 16.08 10.52
C PRO A 41 1.24 16.48 11.53
N VAL A 42 1.41 17.79 11.77
CA VAL A 42 2.38 18.30 12.76
C VAL A 42 2.08 17.75 14.16
N GLU A 43 0.80 17.66 14.51
CA GLU A 43 0.33 17.04 15.73
C GLU A 43 -0.24 15.64 15.41
N MET A 44 0.49 14.62 15.82
CA MET A 44 0.08 13.23 15.69
C MET A 44 -0.26 12.65 17.05
N ALA A 45 -1.39 11.97 17.15
CA ALA A 45 -1.83 11.25 18.33
C ALA A 45 -2.08 9.78 18.01
N GLY A 46 -1.80 8.91 18.98
CA GLY A 46 -1.99 7.47 18.84
C GLY A 46 -0.75 6.75 18.31
N SER A 47 -0.84 5.44 18.28
CA SER A 47 0.19 4.55 17.72
C SER A 47 -0.47 3.26 17.23
N PRO A 48 0.01 2.67 16.15
CA PRO A 48 -0.43 1.34 15.74
C PRO A 48 0.03 0.23 16.69
N PHE A 49 0.94 0.55 17.63
CA PHE A 49 1.52 -0.39 18.58
C PHE A 49 1.00 -0.18 20.01
N ALA A 50 -0.02 0.67 20.22
CA ALA A 50 -0.59 0.87 21.53
C ALA A 50 -1.25 -0.42 22.04
N ALA A 51 -0.79 -0.93 23.18
CA ALA A 51 -1.32 -2.17 23.79
C ALA A 51 -2.73 -1.96 24.38
N SER A 52 -3.11 -0.71 24.69
CA SER A 52 -4.45 -0.35 25.15
C SER A 52 -4.84 1.06 24.69
N LYS A 53 -6.14 1.36 24.71
CA LYS A 53 -6.66 2.71 24.38
C LYS A 53 -6.27 3.77 25.43
N ASP A 54 -5.82 3.35 26.61
CA ASP A 54 -5.53 4.20 27.76
C ASP A 54 -4.03 4.48 27.92
N GLU A 55 -3.16 3.83 27.13
CA GLU A 55 -1.73 4.18 27.12
C GLU A 55 -1.49 5.44 26.28
N PRO A 56 -0.67 6.39 26.79
CA PRO A 56 -0.20 7.52 26.00
C PRO A 56 0.68 6.98 24.87
N ALA A 57 0.04 6.71 23.73
CA ALA A 57 0.71 6.18 22.57
C ALA A 57 1.45 7.30 21.86
N HIS A 58 2.77 7.23 21.86
CA HIS A 58 3.58 8.13 21.04
C HIS A 58 3.58 7.64 19.57
N PRO A 59 3.48 8.55 18.62
CA PRO A 59 3.69 8.21 17.21
C PRO A 59 5.04 7.49 17.05
N PRO A 60 5.11 6.45 16.22
CA PRO A 60 6.34 5.65 16.05
C PRO A 60 7.48 6.41 15.36
N VAL A 61 7.16 7.52 14.71
CA VAL A 61 8.09 8.38 13.97
C VAL A 61 7.72 9.85 14.16
N PRO A 62 8.69 10.78 14.09
CA PRO A 62 8.42 12.21 14.14
C PRO A 62 7.74 12.70 12.84
N PRO A 63 7.01 13.84 12.88
CA PRO A 63 6.24 14.35 11.73
C PRO A 63 7.10 14.82 10.54
N ASP A 64 8.37 15.07 10.75
CA ASP A 64 9.35 15.43 9.70
C ASP A 64 10.03 14.20 9.05
N THR A 65 9.57 12.99 9.37
CA THR A 65 10.04 11.76 8.71
C THR A 65 9.77 11.83 7.21
N PRO A 66 10.79 11.62 6.36
CA PRO A 66 10.61 11.65 4.90
C PRO A 66 9.60 10.59 4.43
N LEU A 67 8.62 11.03 3.66
CA LEU A 67 7.63 10.19 3.01
C LEU A 67 7.87 10.19 1.49
N PHE A 68 7.59 9.06 0.86
CA PHE A 68 7.68 8.88 -0.58
C PHE A 68 6.41 8.22 -1.10
N ASP A 69 6.04 8.51 -2.35
CA ASP A 69 5.02 7.70 -3.02
C ASP A 69 5.53 6.26 -3.15
N VAL A 70 4.82 5.35 -2.51
CA VAL A 70 5.26 3.97 -2.34
C VAL A 70 5.40 3.25 -3.69
N PHE A 71 4.47 3.47 -4.62
CA PHE A 71 4.51 2.78 -5.92
C PHE A 71 5.58 3.34 -6.86
N SER A 72 5.82 4.65 -6.83
CA SER A 72 6.93 5.28 -7.56
C SER A 72 8.27 4.74 -7.09
N TYR A 73 8.45 4.62 -5.77
CA TYR A 73 9.69 4.10 -5.22
C TYR A 73 9.86 2.60 -5.46
N LEU A 74 8.82 1.80 -5.26
CA LEU A 74 8.86 0.36 -5.55
C LEU A 74 9.07 0.08 -7.06
N ALA A 75 8.54 0.92 -7.95
CA ALA A 75 8.81 0.80 -9.39
C ALA A 75 10.29 1.09 -9.72
N PHE A 76 10.90 2.08 -9.06
CA PHE A 76 12.35 2.31 -9.16
C PHE A 76 13.14 1.09 -8.69
N LEU A 77 12.80 0.52 -7.52
CA LEU A 77 13.46 -0.68 -7.00
C LEU A 77 13.21 -1.92 -7.88
N ALA A 78 12.05 -2.00 -8.55
CA ALA A 78 11.78 -3.07 -9.52
C ALA A 78 12.79 -3.08 -10.67
N GLY A 79 13.24 -1.90 -11.11
CA GLY A 79 14.28 -1.77 -12.13
C GLY A 79 15.71 -2.05 -11.63
N ARG A 80 15.91 -2.13 -10.31
CA ARG A 80 17.21 -2.39 -9.66
C ARG A 80 17.36 -3.81 -9.14
N THR A 81 16.28 -4.59 -9.14
CA THR A 81 16.19 -5.96 -8.60
C THR A 81 15.60 -6.90 -9.65
N SER A 82 15.75 -8.21 -9.48
CA SER A 82 15.33 -9.18 -10.48
C SER A 82 14.40 -10.29 -9.96
N ARG A 83 14.42 -10.60 -8.67
CA ARG A 83 13.72 -11.74 -8.07
C ARG A 83 12.82 -11.36 -6.91
N ILE A 84 13.29 -10.47 -6.02
CA ILE A 84 12.61 -10.10 -4.80
C ILE A 84 11.23 -9.51 -5.10
N ARG A 85 10.22 -9.94 -4.38
CA ARG A 85 8.87 -9.40 -4.47
C ARG A 85 8.81 -8.05 -3.74
N LEU A 86 8.02 -7.13 -4.26
CA LEU A 86 7.97 -5.75 -3.81
C LEU A 86 6.58 -5.44 -3.24
N GLY A 87 6.54 -5.19 -1.95
CA GLY A 87 5.28 -5.07 -1.20
C GLY A 87 5.09 -3.74 -0.48
N THR A 88 3.82 -3.41 -0.25
CA THR A 88 3.42 -2.28 0.60
C THR A 88 3.06 -2.76 2.00
N ASN A 89 3.46 -2.02 3.07
CA ASN A 89 3.15 -2.41 4.45
C ASN A 89 2.81 -1.19 5.32
N VAL A 90 1.60 -0.66 5.21
CA VAL A 90 0.50 -1.04 4.33
C VAL A 90 0.10 0.15 3.47
N TYR A 91 -0.47 -0.10 2.29
CA TYR A 91 -1.02 0.94 1.43
C TYR A 91 -2.40 1.40 1.94
N LEU A 92 -2.55 2.71 2.15
CA LEU A 92 -3.79 3.34 2.61
C LEU A 92 -4.73 3.60 1.40
N MET A 93 -5.17 2.51 0.78
CA MET A 93 -5.90 2.58 -0.49
C MET A 93 -7.24 3.35 -0.37
N GLY A 94 -7.85 3.39 0.83
CA GLY A 94 -9.07 4.16 1.10
C GLY A 94 -8.91 5.68 1.01
N LEU A 95 -7.66 6.20 1.05
CA LEU A 95 -7.33 7.61 0.85
C LEU A 95 -7.24 8.00 -0.64
N ARG A 96 -7.48 7.09 -1.58
CA ARG A 96 -7.38 7.32 -3.03
C ARG A 96 -8.65 6.95 -3.75
N HIS A 97 -8.84 7.58 -4.90
CA HIS A 97 -9.85 7.12 -5.85
C HIS A 97 -9.47 5.72 -6.37
N PRO A 98 -10.42 4.76 -6.51
CA PRO A 98 -10.10 3.39 -6.92
C PRO A 98 -9.35 3.30 -8.25
N PHE A 99 -9.61 4.20 -9.21
CA PHE A 99 -8.86 4.23 -10.47
C PHE A 99 -7.38 4.56 -10.27
N VAL A 100 -7.07 5.46 -9.34
CA VAL A 100 -5.67 5.81 -9.01
C VAL A 100 -4.99 4.65 -8.32
N ALA A 101 -5.63 4.07 -7.30
CA ALA A 101 -5.10 2.92 -6.57
C ALA A 101 -4.89 1.70 -7.50
N ALA A 102 -5.90 1.36 -8.29
CA ALA A 102 -5.82 0.25 -9.23
C ALA A 102 -4.71 0.45 -10.26
N ARG A 103 -4.53 1.68 -10.77
CA ARG A 103 -3.52 1.99 -11.78
C ARG A 103 -2.10 1.91 -11.22
N ALA A 104 -1.86 2.41 -10.02
CA ALA A 104 -0.56 2.36 -9.37
C ALA A 104 -0.13 0.91 -9.11
N ILE A 105 -1.02 0.09 -8.53
CA ILE A 105 -0.79 -1.33 -8.24
C ILE A 105 -0.51 -2.12 -9.53
N GLN A 106 -1.36 -1.96 -10.53
CA GLN A 106 -1.21 -2.62 -11.82
C GLN A 106 0.11 -2.24 -12.50
N THR A 107 0.48 -0.96 -12.46
CA THR A 107 1.72 -0.48 -13.07
C THR A 107 2.93 -1.13 -12.41
N LEU A 108 2.98 -1.16 -11.07
CA LEU A 108 4.04 -1.87 -10.36
C LEU A 108 4.10 -3.34 -10.76
N ASP A 109 2.96 -4.01 -10.85
CA ASP A 109 2.90 -5.42 -11.23
C ASP A 109 3.49 -5.67 -12.62
N ILE A 110 3.14 -4.81 -13.58
CA ILE A 110 3.65 -4.91 -14.96
C ILE A 110 5.15 -4.64 -15.03
N VAL A 111 5.62 -3.51 -14.47
CA VAL A 111 7.03 -3.11 -14.59
C VAL A 111 7.97 -3.99 -13.77
N SER A 112 7.47 -4.63 -12.73
CA SER A 112 8.21 -5.62 -11.95
C SER A 112 8.19 -7.03 -12.55
N GLY A 113 7.42 -7.27 -13.63
CA GLY A 113 7.25 -8.61 -14.20
C GLY A 113 6.48 -9.57 -13.28
N GLY A 114 5.45 -9.09 -12.55
CA GLY A 114 4.61 -9.91 -11.68
C GLY A 114 5.19 -10.12 -10.28
N ARG A 115 6.02 -9.20 -9.78
CA ARG A 115 6.61 -9.27 -8.44
C ARG A 115 5.91 -8.40 -7.40
N ALA A 116 4.78 -7.75 -7.72
CA ALA A 116 4.03 -6.92 -6.79
C ALA A 116 3.34 -7.77 -5.71
N GLU A 117 3.38 -7.29 -4.45
CA GLU A 117 2.66 -7.79 -3.27
C GLU A 117 1.94 -6.60 -2.62
N ILE A 118 0.64 -6.69 -2.37
CA ILE A 118 -0.12 -5.53 -1.92
C ILE A 118 -0.62 -5.73 -0.51
N GLY A 119 0.11 -5.17 0.45
CA GLY A 119 -0.38 -5.03 1.81
C GLY A 119 -1.26 -3.78 1.93
N ILE A 120 -2.48 -3.96 2.40
CA ILE A 120 -3.47 -2.89 2.57
C ILE A 120 -3.91 -2.77 4.01
N GLY A 121 -4.34 -1.59 4.41
CA GLY A 121 -4.90 -1.32 5.74
C GLY A 121 -5.78 -0.09 5.76
N ALA A 122 -6.62 0.00 6.78
CA ALA A 122 -7.48 1.16 6.97
C ALA A 122 -6.73 2.39 7.52
N GLY A 123 -5.49 2.20 8.01
CA GLY A 123 -4.71 3.27 8.63
C GLY A 123 -5.11 3.56 10.08
N TRP A 124 -4.12 3.84 10.90
CA TRP A 124 -4.29 4.13 12.33
C TRP A 124 -4.41 5.63 12.62
N LEU A 125 -3.77 6.49 11.81
CA LEU A 125 -3.62 7.92 12.02
C LEU A 125 -4.87 8.69 11.55
N ARG A 126 -5.78 8.97 12.49
CA ARG A 126 -7.04 9.66 12.19
C ARG A 126 -6.83 11.04 11.60
N SER A 127 -5.85 11.80 12.12
CA SER A 127 -5.53 13.15 11.64
C SER A 127 -5.00 13.20 10.21
N GLU A 128 -4.41 12.11 9.71
CA GLU A 128 -4.06 11.99 8.29
C GLU A 128 -5.31 11.92 7.39
N TRP A 129 -6.34 11.17 7.82
CA TRP A 129 -7.61 11.09 7.12
C TRP A 129 -8.31 12.45 7.07
N GLU A 130 -8.32 13.17 8.19
CA GLU A 130 -8.87 14.51 8.31
C GLU A 130 -8.12 15.51 7.42
N ALA A 131 -6.79 15.49 7.44
CA ALA A 131 -5.94 16.32 6.58
C ALA A 131 -6.15 16.03 5.09
N ALA A 132 -6.45 14.78 4.73
CA ALA A 132 -6.80 14.38 3.36
C ALA A 132 -8.25 14.72 2.97
N GLY A 133 -9.04 15.29 3.86
CA GLY A 133 -10.42 15.70 3.61
C GLY A 133 -11.47 14.58 3.74
N PHE A 134 -11.13 13.50 4.44
CA PHE A 134 -12.03 12.35 4.65
C PHE A 134 -12.44 12.21 6.11
N ASP A 135 -13.64 11.67 6.34
CA ASP A 135 -14.09 11.26 7.66
C ASP A 135 -13.35 9.97 8.09
N PRO A 136 -12.54 10.00 9.17
CA PRO A 136 -11.81 8.82 9.66
C PRO A 136 -12.74 7.65 10.07
N SER A 137 -13.99 7.92 10.40
CA SER A 137 -14.96 6.87 10.75
C SER A 137 -15.38 6.01 9.55
N SER A 138 -15.19 6.53 8.33
CA SER A 138 -15.51 5.85 7.08
C SER A 138 -14.39 4.94 6.56
N ARG A 139 -13.19 4.97 7.18
CA ARG A 139 -11.97 4.36 6.62
C ARG A 139 -12.08 2.88 6.26
N GLY A 140 -12.75 2.08 7.11
CA GLY A 140 -12.96 0.65 6.84
C GLY A 140 -13.87 0.43 5.63
N ARG A 141 -15.06 1.07 5.63
CA ARG A 141 -16.02 0.95 4.51
C ARG A 141 -15.44 1.47 3.20
N ARG A 142 -14.65 2.56 3.24
CA ARG A 142 -13.94 3.06 2.05
C ARG A 142 -12.91 2.06 1.54
N LEU A 143 -12.12 1.46 2.43
CA LEU A 143 -11.15 0.43 2.07
C LEU A 143 -11.85 -0.74 1.36
N ASP A 144 -12.96 -1.23 1.94
CA ASP A 144 -13.73 -2.35 1.38
C ASP A 144 -14.25 -2.02 -0.02
N GLU A 145 -14.86 -0.84 -0.21
CA GLU A 145 -15.39 -0.42 -1.50
C GLU A 145 -14.29 -0.22 -2.54
N VAL A 146 -13.19 0.48 -2.20
CA VAL A 146 -12.05 0.67 -3.10
C VAL A 146 -11.46 -0.68 -3.52
N LEU A 147 -11.28 -1.61 -2.57
CA LEU A 147 -10.75 -2.93 -2.85
C LEU A 147 -11.66 -3.73 -3.79
N GLN A 148 -12.97 -3.69 -3.54
CA GLN A 148 -13.95 -4.34 -4.41
C GLN A 148 -13.89 -3.79 -5.84
N VAL A 149 -13.85 -2.47 -6.00
CA VAL A 149 -13.76 -1.82 -7.31
C VAL A 149 -12.44 -2.19 -8.00
N CYS A 150 -11.31 -2.13 -7.29
CA CYS A 150 -10.01 -2.49 -7.85
C CYS A 150 -9.97 -3.93 -8.36
N LYS A 151 -10.48 -4.89 -7.59
CA LYS A 151 -10.54 -6.29 -8.04
C LYS A 151 -11.33 -6.44 -9.34
N ARG A 152 -12.47 -5.76 -9.45
CA ARG A 152 -13.29 -5.77 -10.66
C ARG A 152 -12.57 -5.12 -11.85
N LEU A 153 -11.89 -3.97 -11.64
CA LEU A 153 -11.09 -3.30 -12.67
C LEU A 153 -10.00 -4.20 -13.25
N TRP A 154 -9.37 -5.05 -12.41
CA TRP A 154 -8.30 -5.94 -12.84
C TRP A 154 -8.79 -7.21 -13.53
N THR A 155 -10.05 -7.62 -13.32
CA THR A 155 -10.55 -8.93 -13.76
C THR A 155 -11.66 -8.88 -14.82
N GLU A 156 -12.51 -7.85 -14.79
CA GLU A 156 -13.63 -7.73 -15.69
C GLU A 156 -13.28 -6.90 -16.94
N GLU A 157 -13.94 -7.14 -18.06
CA GLU A 157 -13.73 -6.42 -19.32
C GLU A 157 -14.15 -4.94 -19.19
N SER A 158 -15.29 -4.70 -18.54
CA SER A 158 -15.79 -3.37 -18.22
C SER A 158 -16.61 -3.43 -16.94
N ILE A 159 -16.61 -2.35 -16.19
CA ILE A 159 -17.40 -2.22 -14.95
C ILE A 159 -18.12 -0.90 -14.90
N ALA A 160 -19.36 -0.90 -14.40
CA ALA A 160 -20.02 0.25 -13.79
C ALA A 160 -20.10 0.02 -12.29
N HIS A 161 -20.18 1.07 -11.50
CA HIS A 161 -20.25 1.00 -10.05
C HIS A 161 -21.20 2.05 -9.48
N ALA A 162 -22.00 1.66 -8.48
CA ALA A 162 -22.84 2.54 -7.69
C ALA A 162 -22.73 2.08 -6.23
N GLY A 163 -21.81 2.72 -5.49
CA GLY A 163 -21.51 2.41 -4.08
C GLY A 163 -21.80 3.58 -3.15
N GLU A 164 -21.32 3.47 -1.94
CA GLU A 164 -21.47 4.52 -0.92
C GLU A 164 -20.57 5.73 -1.23
N PHE A 165 -19.34 5.50 -1.71
CA PHE A 165 -18.33 6.52 -1.89
C PHE A 165 -17.99 6.81 -3.34
N TYR A 166 -18.23 5.84 -4.23
CA TYR A 166 -17.88 5.96 -5.65
C TYR A 166 -19.05 5.55 -6.53
N GLN A 167 -19.28 6.37 -7.56
CA GLN A 167 -20.28 6.10 -8.59
C GLN A 167 -19.74 6.49 -9.95
N PHE A 168 -19.83 5.59 -10.93
CA PHE A 168 -19.44 5.85 -12.30
C PHE A 168 -20.11 4.88 -13.28
N ASP A 169 -20.31 5.36 -14.50
CA ASP A 169 -20.81 4.59 -15.62
C ASP A 169 -19.74 3.59 -16.11
N ALA A 170 -20.12 2.72 -17.06
CA ALA A 170 -19.25 1.67 -17.57
C ALA A 170 -17.91 2.21 -18.10
N VAL A 171 -16.83 1.69 -17.54
CA VAL A 171 -15.45 2.00 -17.94
C VAL A 171 -14.68 0.74 -18.30
N LYS A 172 -13.71 0.86 -19.19
CA LYS A 172 -12.68 -0.16 -19.45
C LYS A 172 -11.39 0.24 -18.74
N PHE A 173 -10.67 -0.76 -18.22
CA PHE A 173 -9.44 -0.56 -17.48
C PHE A 173 -8.33 -1.47 -18.00
N GLU A 174 -7.53 -0.93 -18.92
CA GLU A 174 -6.42 -1.64 -19.57
C GLU A 174 -5.07 -0.90 -19.35
N PRO A 175 -3.96 -1.68 -19.45
CA PRO A 175 -3.86 -3.14 -19.50
C PRO A 175 -4.27 -3.80 -18.17
N LYS A 176 -4.44 -5.12 -18.15
CA LYS A 176 -4.66 -5.88 -16.90
C LYS A 176 -3.30 -6.16 -16.23
N PRO A 177 -3.25 -6.45 -14.89
CA PRO A 177 -2.05 -6.92 -14.22
C PRO A 177 -1.46 -8.17 -14.89
N VAL A 178 -0.17 -8.43 -14.67
CA VAL A 178 0.51 -9.67 -15.11
C VAL A 178 0.04 -10.85 -14.26
N GLN A 179 -0.01 -10.67 -12.94
CA GLN A 179 -0.47 -11.71 -12.02
C GLN A 179 -1.98 -11.94 -12.14
N ARG A 180 -2.41 -13.21 -12.07
CA ARG A 180 -3.81 -13.59 -12.20
C ARG A 180 -4.34 -14.22 -10.91
N PRO A 181 -5.58 -13.89 -10.49
CA PRO A 181 -6.52 -12.91 -11.09
C PRO A 181 -6.07 -11.46 -10.92
N HIS A 182 -5.21 -11.18 -9.97
CA HIS A 182 -4.59 -9.88 -9.63
C HIS A 182 -3.37 -10.13 -8.71
N PRO A 183 -2.52 -9.13 -8.43
CA PRO A 183 -1.46 -9.24 -7.43
C PRO A 183 -2.00 -9.76 -6.09
N PRO A 184 -1.22 -10.56 -5.33
CA PRO A 184 -1.60 -10.98 -3.99
C PRO A 184 -1.92 -9.79 -3.08
N ILE A 185 -2.99 -9.92 -2.28
CA ILE A 185 -3.45 -8.89 -1.35
C ILE A 185 -3.36 -9.44 0.07
N HIS A 186 -2.68 -8.68 0.92
CA HIS A 186 -2.50 -8.94 2.34
C HIS A 186 -3.20 -7.85 3.12
N VAL A 187 -4.03 -8.20 4.08
CA VAL A 187 -4.72 -7.23 4.93
C VAL A 187 -3.97 -7.11 6.25
N GLY A 188 -3.50 -5.91 6.55
CA GLY A 188 -2.90 -5.59 7.83
C GLY A 188 -3.90 -4.95 8.79
N GLY A 189 -3.77 -5.26 10.06
CA GLY A 189 -4.59 -4.73 11.15
C GLY A 189 -5.17 -5.83 12.02
N GLU A 190 -5.60 -5.41 13.22
CA GLU A 190 -6.38 -6.23 14.14
C GLU A 190 -7.86 -5.86 13.98
N SER A 191 -8.73 -6.86 13.87
CA SER A 191 -10.18 -6.70 13.80
C SER A 191 -10.82 -6.90 15.16
#